data_c1f294fe1627ce9def1350fd08b026b2
#
_entry.id   c1f294fe1627ce9def1350fd08b026b2
#
_cell.length_a   1.000
_cell.length_b   1.000
_cell.length_c   1.000
_cell.angle_alpha   90.00
_cell.angle_beta   90.00
_cell.angle_gamma   90.00
#
_symmetry.space_group_name_H-M   'P 1'
#
loop_
_entity.id
_entity.type
_entity.pdbx_description
1 polymer ?
#
loop_
_entity_poly.entity_id
_entity_poly.type
_entity_poly.pdbx_seq_one_letter_code
_entity_poly.pdbx_strand_id
1 'polypeptide(L)'
;RLEAEGAQIHYEDSVAAIPQQFLERDTIVVYTPAVPADHSEMCYFREGGYRMLKRSQMLGELSVGKYVMAVAGTHGKTTTSTLVSWLNHAAAGEGSAFLGGISRNFNSNLVLGDGRRLVVEADEYDRSFLRLHLDIAVITAVDADHLDIYGTVEAVKEAFEEFASQIKAGGALILKQGVELKFDT
;
A
#
# COMPACT_ATOMS: atom_id res chain seq x y z
N ARG A 1 -10.96 -11.69 14.10
CA ARG A 1 -10.24 -12.09 12.92
C ARG A 1 -8.73 -11.94 13.14
N LEU A 2 -8.23 -10.72 13.39
CA LEU A 2 -6.79 -10.48 13.60
C LEU A 2 -6.22 -11.32 14.75
N GLU A 3 -6.96 -11.48 15.84
CA GLU A 3 -6.56 -12.35 16.96
C GLU A 3 -6.42 -13.82 16.53
N ALA A 4 -7.32 -14.30 15.67
CA ALA A 4 -7.23 -15.65 15.10
C ALA A 4 -6.03 -15.83 14.14
N GLU A 5 -5.48 -14.72 13.64
CA GLU A 5 -4.26 -14.67 12.82
C GLU A 5 -3.00 -14.46 13.68
N GLY A 6 -3.15 -14.42 15.03
CA GLY A 6 -2.04 -14.31 15.99
C GLY A 6 -1.74 -12.88 16.46
N ALA A 7 -2.56 -11.89 16.07
CA ALA A 7 -2.38 -10.53 16.56
C ALA A 7 -2.83 -10.42 18.03
N GLN A 8 -2.06 -9.72 18.84
CA GLN A 8 -2.46 -9.30 20.18
C GLN A 8 -3.12 -7.93 20.07
N ILE A 9 -4.34 -7.81 20.58
CA ILE A 9 -5.14 -6.59 20.47
C ILE A 9 -5.45 -6.05 21.87
N HIS A 10 -5.24 -4.77 22.08
CA HIS A 10 -5.76 -4.02 23.21
C HIS A 10 -6.47 -2.76 22.71
N TYR A 11 -7.38 -2.22 23.49
CA TYR A 11 -8.25 -1.11 23.11
C TYR A 11 -8.04 0.13 23.96
N GLU A 12 -7.11 0.07 24.89
CA GLU A 12 -6.80 1.15 25.80
C GLU A 12 -5.62 1.95 25.27
N ASP A 13 -5.75 3.28 25.26
CA ASP A 13 -4.62 4.18 25.02
C ASP A 13 -3.76 4.22 26.30
N SER A 14 -2.92 3.22 26.47
CA SER A 14 -2.09 3.06 27.66
C SER A 14 -0.79 2.35 27.35
N VAL A 15 0.32 3.01 27.62
CA VAL A 15 1.67 2.42 27.47
C VAL A 15 1.82 1.15 28.33
N ALA A 16 1.13 1.08 29.48
CA ALA A 16 1.16 -0.10 30.35
C ALA A 16 0.46 -1.33 29.74
N ALA A 17 -0.41 -1.13 28.75
CA ALA A 17 -1.08 -2.22 28.03
C ALA A 17 -0.21 -2.83 26.90
N ILE A 18 0.90 -2.19 26.53
CA ILE A 18 1.80 -2.70 25.50
C ILE A 18 2.52 -3.94 26.05
N PRO A 19 2.41 -5.10 25.36
CA PRO A 19 3.13 -6.29 25.76
C PRO A 19 4.65 -6.07 25.79
N GLN A 20 5.32 -6.59 26.81
CA GLN A 20 6.75 -6.38 27.06
C GLN A 20 7.65 -6.68 25.84
N GLN A 21 7.29 -7.69 25.07
CA GLN A 21 8.03 -8.09 23.86
C GLN A 21 8.06 -7.01 22.77
N PHE A 22 7.10 -6.06 22.77
CA PHE A 22 7.04 -4.96 21.80
C PHE A 22 7.73 -3.67 22.32
N LEU A 23 8.32 -3.72 23.49
CA LEU A 23 9.14 -2.64 24.04
C LEU A 23 10.63 -2.80 23.71
N GLU A 24 10.98 -3.80 22.91
CA GLU A 24 12.33 -4.03 22.40
C GLU A 24 12.73 -2.98 21.35
N ARG A 25 14.02 -2.68 21.25
CA ARG A 25 14.54 -1.63 20.35
C ARG A 25 14.40 -1.92 18.86
N ASP A 26 14.28 -3.15 18.49
CA ASP A 26 14.08 -3.63 17.11
C ASP A 26 12.59 -3.63 16.69
N THR A 27 11.69 -3.28 17.61
CA THR A 27 10.26 -3.12 17.32
C THR A 27 10.03 -2.06 16.25
N ILE A 28 9.26 -2.43 15.23
CA ILE A 28 8.80 -1.51 14.19
C ILE A 28 7.36 -1.10 14.51
N VAL A 29 7.14 0.19 14.67
CA VAL A 29 5.82 0.76 14.93
C VAL A 29 5.19 1.21 13.62
N VAL A 30 4.08 0.57 13.22
CA VAL A 30 3.35 0.95 12.01
C VAL A 30 2.07 1.66 12.40
N TYR A 31 1.87 2.85 11.88
CA TYR A 31 0.71 3.68 12.21
C TYR A 31 0.01 4.24 10.98
N THR A 32 -1.22 4.72 11.16
CA THR A 32 -1.98 5.46 10.14
C THR A 32 -2.12 6.93 10.56
N PRO A 33 -2.32 7.86 9.60
CA PRO A 33 -2.58 9.27 9.93
C PRO A 33 -3.83 9.52 10.78
N ALA A 34 -4.71 8.52 10.89
CA ALA A 34 -5.92 8.61 11.71
C ALA A 34 -5.65 8.55 13.22
N VAL A 35 -4.47 8.08 13.63
CA VAL A 35 -4.07 8.05 15.05
C VAL A 35 -3.71 9.48 15.49
N PRO A 36 -4.33 10.03 16.55
CA PRO A 36 -4.01 11.35 17.05
C PRO A 36 -2.53 11.51 17.43
N ALA A 37 -1.97 12.68 17.19
CA ALA A 37 -0.56 12.95 17.45
C ALA A 37 -0.19 12.90 18.95
N ASP A 38 -1.17 13.11 19.81
CA ASP A 38 -1.10 13.09 21.28
C ASP A 38 -1.48 11.75 21.91
N HIS A 39 -1.76 10.72 21.09
CA HIS A 39 -2.00 9.36 21.57
C HIS A 39 -0.82 8.88 22.41
N SER A 40 -1.05 8.36 23.61
CA SER A 40 0.00 8.10 24.59
C SER A 40 1.07 7.12 24.09
N GLU A 41 0.66 6.06 23.41
CA GLU A 41 1.58 5.08 22.84
C GLU A 41 2.38 5.66 21.67
N MET A 42 1.76 6.51 20.83
CA MET A 42 2.47 7.21 19.76
C MET A 42 3.56 8.13 20.31
N CYS A 43 3.26 8.85 21.39
CA CYS A 43 4.24 9.70 22.08
C CYS A 43 5.37 8.84 22.65
N TYR A 44 5.03 7.77 23.37
CA TYR A 44 6.00 6.86 23.96
C TYR A 44 7.00 6.31 22.94
N PHE A 45 6.50 5.74 21.83
CA PHE A 45 7.35 5.16 20.79
C PHE A 45 8.20 6.23 20.08
N ARG A 46 7.63 7.42 19.86
CA ARG A 46 8.34 8.54 19.21
C ARG A 46 9.47 9.06 20.11
N GLU A 47 9.19 9.33 21.37
CA GLU A 47 10.16 9.82 22.34
C GLU A 47 11.21 8.76 22.68
N GLY A 48 10.79 7.49 22.67
CA GLY A 48 11.69 6.35 22.85
C GLY A 48 12.63 6.11 21.66
N GLY A 49 12.47 6.83 20.53
CA GLY A 49 13.32 6.70 19.35
C GLY A 49 13.13 5.37 18.61
N TYR A 50 11.94 4.78 18.69
CA TYR A 50 11.59 3.57 17.93
C TYR A 50 11.46 3.86 16.44
N ARG A 51 11.64 2.82 15.61
CA ARG A 51 11.44 2.93 14.17
C ARG A 51 9.94 3.00 13.87
N MET A 52 9.48 4.20 13.52
CA MET A 52 8.08 4.45 13.22
C MET A 52 7.85 4.62 11.73
N LEU A 53 6.91 3.87 11.18
CA LEU A 53 6.56 3.89 9.76
C LEU A 53 5.08 4.16 9.57
N LYS A 54 4.72 5.02 8.64
CA LYS A 54 3.36 5.06 8.13
C LYS A 54 3.04 3.73 7.43
N ARG A 55 1.77 3.32 7.42
CA ARG A 55 1.31 2.11 6.71
C ARG A 55 1.82 2.06 5.26
N SER A 56 1.80 3.18 4.55
CA SER A 56 2.32 3.26 3.17
C SER A 56 3.83 3.06 3.08
N GLN A 57 4.60 3.53 4.06
CA GLN A 57 6.04 3.29 4.12
C GLN A 57 6.36 1.81 4.34
N MET A 58 5.62 1.18 5.27
CA MET A 58 5.76 -0.26 5.51
C MET A 58 5.41 -1.08 4.27
N LEU A 59 4.37 -0.70 3.52
CA LEU A 59 4.01 -1.36 2.27
C LEU A 59 5.12 -1.20 1.21
N GLY A 60 5.76 -0.03 1.13
CA GLY A 60 6.95 0.19 0.31
C GLY A 60 8.09 -0.76 0.68
N GLU A 61 8.41 -0.89 1.97
CA GLU A 61 9.45 -1.83 2.42
C GLU A 61 9.10 -3.30 2.10
N LEU A 62 7.83 -3.68 2.28
CA LEU A 62 7.36 -5.02 1.91
C LEU A 62 7.45 -5.29 0.39
N SER A 63 7.50 -4.25 -0.44
CA SER A 63 7.65 -4.37 -1.90
C SER A 63 9.09 -4.63 -2.35
N VAL A 64 10.08 -4.34 -1.50
CA VAL A 64 11.51 -4.53 -1.82
C VAL A 64 11.81 -6.01 -2.06
N GLY A 65 12.51 -6.32 -3.15
CA GLY A 65 12.92 -7.68 -3.50
C GLY A 65 11.79 -8.59 -3.98
N LYS A 66 10.58 -8.07 -4.16
CA LYS A 66 9.45 -8.82 -4.70
C LYS A 66 9.16 -8.43 -6.15
N TYR A 67 8.42 -9.31 -6.83
CA TYR A 67 7.79 -8.99 -8.10
C TYR A 67 6.45 -8.31 -7.84
N VAL A 68 6.39 -7.01 -8.05
CA VAL A 68 5.27 -6.15 -7.64
C VAL A 68 4.42 -5.75 -8.83
N MET A 69 3.13 -6.06 -8.75
CA MET A 69 2.09 -5.62 -9.66
C MET A 69 1.20 -4.61 -8.92
N ALA A 70 1.31 -3.34 -9.26
CA ALA A 70 0.54 -2.28 -8.60
C ALA A 70 -0.55 -1.72 -9.52
N VAL A 71 -1.73 -1.54 -8.96
CA VAL A 71 -2.90 -0.98 -9.66
C VAL A 71 -3.25 0.35 -9.05
N ALA A 72 -3.04 1.42 -9.81
CA ALA A 72 -3.37 2.79 -9.46
C ALA A 72 -4.50 3.35 -10.35
N GLY A 73 -5.00 4.52 -10.00
CA GLY A 73 -6.00 5.26 -10.78
C GLY A 73 -7.13 5.78 -9.91
N THR A 74 -7.75 6.86 -10.32
CA THR A 74 -8.84 7.50 -9.59
C THR A 74 -10.04 6.56 -9.42
N HIS A 75 -10.30 5.69 -10.39
CA HIS A 75 -11.40 4.71 -10.38
C HIS A 75 -10.96 3.31 -10.83
N GLY A 76 -11.61 2.27 -10.32
CA GLY A 76 -11.42 0.89 -10.75
C GLY A 76 -10.23 0.15 -10.11
N LYS A 77 -9.51 0.77 -9.20
CA LYS A 77 -8.37 0.17 -8.48
C LYS A 77 -8.72 -1.17 -7.84
N THR A 78 -9.73 -1.19 -6.95
CA THR A 78 -10.11 -2.39 -6.18
C THR A 78 -10.57 -3.53 -7.07
N THR A 79 -11.37 -3.24 -8.10
CA THR A 79 -11.83 -4.26 -9.04
C THR A 79 -10.66 -4.87 -9.80
N THR A 80 -9.79 -4.02 -10.34
CA THR A 80 -8.65 -4.47 -11.16
C THR A 80 -7.61 -5.19 -10.30
N SER A 81 -7.26 -4.67 -9.14
CA SER A 81 -6.31 -5.33 -8.21
C SER A 81 -6.83 -6.68 -7.73
N THR A 82 -8.14 -6.80 -7.47
CA THR A 82 -8.77 -8.08 -7.12
C THR A 82 -8.70 -9.08 -8.28
N LEU A 83 -8.97 -8.65 -9.52
CA LEU A 83 -8.85 -9.50 -10.70
C LEU A 83 -7.40 -9.96 -10.93
N VAL A 84 -6.44 -9.05 -10.86
CA VAL A 84 -5.01 -9.38 -10.99
C VAL A 84 -4.59 -10.38 -9.90
N SER A 85 -5.02 -10.16 -8.66
CA SER A 85 -4.74 -11.07 -7.54
C SER A 85 -5.33 -12.45 -7.77
N TRP A 86 -6.58 -12.52 -8.24
CA TRP A 86 -7.25 -13.79 -8.53
C TRP A 86 -6.56 -14.55 -9.66
N LEU A 87 -6.22 -13.87 -10.76
CA LEU A 87 -5.50 -14.47 -11.88
C LEU A 87 -4.11 -14.96 -11.47
N ASN A 88 -3.38 -14.16 -10.68
CA ASN A 88 -2.08 -14.56 -10.17
C ASN A 88 -2.19 -15.79 -9.25
N HIS A 89 -3.21 -15.83 -8.38
CA HIS A 89 -3.47 -16.98 -7.51
C HIS A 89 -3.85 -18.23 -8.32
N ALA A 90 -4.74 -18.09 -9.30
CA ALA A 90 -5.18 -19.21 -10.14
C ALA A 90 -4.06 -19.77 -11.03
N ALA A 91 -3.16 -18.92 -11.54
CA ALA A 91 -2.10 -19.31 -12.44
C ALA A 91 -0.88 -19.90 -11.74
N ALA A 92 -0.54 -19.41 -10.54
CA ALA A 92 0.71 -19.72 -9.86
C ALA A 92 0.52 -20.23 -8.42
N GLY A 93 -0.71 -20.24 -7.91
CA GLY A 93 -1.07 -20.74 -6.57
C GLY A 93 -0.56 -19.90 -5.40
N GLU A 94 0.32 -18.93 -5.65
CA GLU A 94 1.09 -18.28 -4.59
C GLU A 94 1.35 -16.81 -4.94
N GLY A 95 0.88 -15.93 -4.10
CA GLY A 95 1.11 -14.50 -4.21
C GLY A 95 0.37 -13.76 -3.11
N SER A 96 1.01 -12.75 -2.54
CA SER A 96 0.37 -11.88 -1.57
C SER A 96 -0.38 -10.76 -2.27
N ALA A 97 -1.45 -10.24 -1.64
CA ALA A 97 -2.16 -9.08 -2.15
C ALA A 97 -2.64 -8.17 -1.02
N PHE A 98 -2.51 -6.86 -1.25
CA PHE A 98 -3.10 -5.81 -0.44
C PHE A 98 -4.16 -5.08 -1.29
N LEU A 99 -5.43 -5.26 -0.92
CA LEU A 99 -6.59 -4.74 -1.66
C LEU A 99 -7.27 -3.64 -0.87
N GLY A 100 -7.87 -2.68 -1.54
CA GLY A 100 -8.60 -1.57 -0.91
C GLY A 100 -9.95 -1.96 -0.31
N GLY A 101 -10.49 -3.12 -0.70
CA GLY A 101 -11.76 -3.63 -0.20
C GLY A 101 -11.78 -5.14 -0.06
N ILE A 102 -12.76 -5.66 0.67
CA ILE A 102 -12.92 -7.10 0.87
C ILE A 102 -13.33 -7.76 -0.45
N SER A 103 -12.44 -8.58 -0.99
CA SER A 103 -12.71 -9.42 -2.15
C SER A 103 -13.63 -10.58 -1.78
N ARG A 104 -14.69 -10.80 -2.56
CA ARG A 104 -15.56 -11.96 -2.39
C ARG A 104 -14.85 -13.29 -2.66
N ASN A 105 -13.88 -13.29 -3.58
CA ASN A 105 -13.12 -14.49 -3.95
C ASN A 105 -12.19 -14.95 -2.82
N PHE A 106 -11.64 -14.02 -2.05
CA PHE A 106 -10.72 -14.29 -0.96
C PHE A 106 -11.35 -14.15 0.42
N ASN A 107 -12.57 -13.60 0.49
CA ASN A 107 -13.24 -13.20 1.73
C ASN A 107 -12.34 -12.33 2.63
N SER A 108 -11.47 -11.53 2.01
CA SER A 108 -10.45 -10.71 2.65
C SER A 108 -10.00 -9.58 1.73
N ASN A 109 -9.43 -8.55 2.30
CA ASN A 109 -8.64 -7.53 1.60
C ASN A 109 -7.12 -7.76 1.73
N LEU A 110 -6.73 -8.82 2.43
CA LEU A 110 -5.36 -9.29 2.54
C LEU A 110 -5.29 -10.74 2.08
N VAL A 111 -4.40 -11.02 1.15
CA VAL A 111 -4.06 -12.39 0.73
C VAL A 111 -2.60 -12.62 1.08
N LEU A 112 -2.31 -13.67 1.81
CA LEU A 112 -0.95 -14.07 2.16
C LEU A 112 -0.53 -15.26 1.28
N GLY A 113 0.61 -15.14 0.65
CA GLY A 113 1.23 -16.14 -0.21
C GLY A 113 2.70 -16.37 0.15
N ASP A 114 3.47 -16.92 -0.76
CA ASP A 114 4.90 -17.24 -0.58
C ASP A 114 5.83 -16.02 -0.47
N GLY A 115 5.28 -14.83 -0.62
CA GLY A 115 6.00 -13.57 -0.52
C GLY A 115 6.84 -13.18 -1.75
N ARG A 116 6.92 -13.99 -2.81
CA ARG A 116 7.69 -13.66 -4.02
C ARG A 116 6.97 -12.68 -4.93
N ARG A 117 5.65 -12.79 -5.02
CA ARG A 117 4.80 -11.90 -5.81
C ARG A 117 3.89 -11.10 -4.91
N LEU A 118 3.68 -9.85 -5.28
CA LEU A 118 2.87 -8.92 -4.51
C LEU A 118 1.96 -8.12 -5.44
N VAL A 119 0.65 -8.24 -5.24
CA VAL A 119 -0.33 -7.36 -5.88
C VAL A 119 -0.73 -6.29 -4.89
N VAL A 120 -0.67 -5.03 -5.30
CA VAL A 120 -0.99 -3.89 -4.45
C VAL A 120 -2.02 -3.00 -5.12
N GLU A 121 -3.07 -2.69 -4.41
CA GLU A 121 -3.87 -1.52 -4.74
C GLU A 121 -3.11 -0.28 -4.30
N ALA A 122 -2.62 0.48 -5.28
CA ALA A 122 -1.75 1.62 -5.09
C ALA A 122 -2.61 2.89 -4.96
N ASP A 123 -2.70 3.40 -3.75
CA ASP A 123 -3.52 4.56 -3.41
C ASP A 123 -2.74 5.84 -3.71
N GLU A 124 -3.28 6.69 -4.57
CA GLU A 124 -2.73 8.01 -4.92
C GLU A 124 -2.89 9.04 -3.81
N TYR A 125 -3.82 8.83 -2.87
CA TYR A 125 -4.01 9.70 -1.73
C TYR A 125 -2.70 9.88 -0.95
N ASP A 126 -2.39 11.11 -0.57
CA ASP A 126 -1.13 11.45 0.14
C ASP A 126 0.16 10.99 -0.60
N ARG A 127 0.08 10.79 -1.94
CA ARG A 127 1.20 10.30 -2.78
C ARG A 127 1.83 9.01 -2.26
N SER A 128 1.08 8.21 -1.52
CA SER A 128 1.59 7.01 -0.86
C SER A 128 2.04 5.91 -1.84
N PHE A 129 1.44 5.87 -3.02
CA PHE A 129 1.80 4.93 -4.09
C PHE A 129 3.23 5.14 -4.64
N LEU A 130 3.83 6.33 -4.44
CA LEU A 130 5.20 6.62 -4.84
C LEU A 130 6.29 5.93 -3.99
N ARG A 131 5.90 5.10 -3.04
CA ARG A 131 6.86 4.35 -2.20
C ARG A 131 7.08 2.92 -2.65
N LEU A 132 6.37 2.48 -3.68
CA LEU A 132 6.38 1.10 -4.17
C LEU A 132 7.54 0.87 -5.16
N HIS A 133 8.05 -0.35 -5.18
CA HIS A 133 9.09 -0.80 -6.12
C HIS A 133 8.48 -1.70 -7.20
N LEU A 134 8.10 -1.13 -8.34
CA LEU A 134 7.19 -1.73 -9.31
C LEU A 134 7.90 -2.59 -10.37
N ASP A 135 7.34 -3.75 -10.68
CA ASP A 135 7.64 -4.51 -11.90
C ASP A 135 6.55 -4.29 -12.95
N ILE A 136 5.28 -4.23 -12.53
CA ILE A 136 4.16 -3.88 -13.40
C ILE A 136 3.33 -2.78 -12.72
N ALA A 137 3.07 -1.70 -13.44
CA ALA A 137 2.10 -0.70 -13.08
C ALA A 137 0.88 -0.76 -13.99
N VAL A 138 -0.31 -0.71 -13.39
CA VAL A 138 -1.59 -0.57 -14.11
C VAL A 138 -2.19 0.76 -13.70
N ILE A 139 -2.57 1.61 -14.66
CA ILE A 139 -3.28 2.87 -14.40
C ILE A 139 -4.66 2.80 -15.08
N THR A 140 -5.69 2.80 -14.26
CA THR A 140 -7.07 2.56 -14.71
C THR A 140 -7.82 3.83 -15.09
N ALA A 141 -7.52 4.95 -14.44
CA ALA A 141 -8.10 6.26 -14.72
C ALA A 141 -7.23 7.35 -14.08
N VAL A 142 -7.24 8.55 -14.66
CA VAL A 142 -6.61 9.75 -14.09
C VAL A 142 -7.57 10.91 -14.29
N ASP A 143 -8.45 11.08 -13.31
CA ASP A 143 -9.44 12.16 -13.29
C ASP A 143 -9.05 13.21 -12.23
N ALA A 144 -9.75 14.33 -12.23
CA ALA A 144 -9.56 15.40 -11.26
C ALA A 144 -10.10 14.99 -9.88
N ASP A 145 -9.38 14.13 -9.17
CA ASP A 145 -9.71 13.68 -7.83
C ASP A 145 -8.66 14.17 -6.82
N HIS A 146 -9.03 14.22 -5.54
CA HIS A 146 -8.13 14.64 -4.45
C HIS A 146 -7.46 16.01 -4.68
N LEU A 147 -8.18 16.98 -5.28
CA LEU A 147 -7.65 18.33 -5.54
C LEU A 147 -7.33 19.10 -4.26
N ASP A 148 -7.88 18.72 -3.13
CA ASP A 148 -7.51 19.19 -1.79
C ASP A 148 -6.05 18.84 -1.40
N ILE A 149 -5.53 17.75 -1.96
CA ILE A 149 -4.13 17.28 -1.77
C ILE A 149 -3.22 17.80 -2.89
N TYR A 150 -3.65 17.65 -4.14
CA TYR A 150 -2.84 17.92 -5.32
C TYR A 150 -2.90 19.39 -5.78
N GLY A 151 -3.99 20.11 -5.48
CA GLY A 151 -4.20 21.49 -5.89
C GLY A 151 -4.68 21.63 -7.35
N THR A 152 -4.08 20.92 -8.30
CA THR A 152 -4.41 20.99 -9.74
C THR A 152 -4.50 19.62 -10.40
N VAL A 153 -5.18 19.54 -11.53
CA VAL A 153 -5.27 18.33 -12.35
C VAL A 153 -3.90 17.96 -12.92
N GLU A 154 -3.10 18.93 -13.26
CA GLU A 154 -1.73 18.74 -13.75
C GLU A 154 -0.87 18.06 -12.69
N ALA A 155 -0.95 18.47 -11.42
CA ALA A 155 -0.23 17.84 -10.33
C ALA A 155 -0.69 16.39 -10.05
N VAL A 156 -1.96 16.07 -10.30
CA VAL A 156 -2.45 14.69 -10.29
C VAL A 156 -1.77 13.88 -11.40
N LYS A 157 -1.76 14.39 -12.63
CA LYS A 157 -1.11 13.71 -13.77
C LYS A 157 0.37 13.50 -13.53
N GLU A 158 1.09 14.53 -13.08
CA GLU A 158 2.51 14.44 -12.73
C GLU A 158 2.80 13.36 -11.69
N ALA A 159 1.94 13.18 -10.69
CA ALA A 159 2.10 12.13 -9.70
C ALA A 159 1.92 10.71 -10.30
N PHE A 160 1.00 10.53 -11.25
CA PHE A 160 0.87 9.26 -11.97
C PHE A 160 2.03 9.00 -12.94
N GLU A 161 2.59 10.04 -13.56
CA GLU A 161 3.80 9.97 -14.38
C GLU A 161 5.01 9.58 -13.51
N GLU A 162 5.16 10.19 -12.33
CA GLU A 162 6.17 9.83 -11.33
C GLU A 162 6.00 8.37 -10.86
N PHE A 163 4.76 7.94 -10.58
CA PHE A 163 4.47 6.55 -10.24
C PHE A 163 4.92 5.58 -11.33
N ALA A 164 4.61 5.87 -12.58
CA ALA A 164 5.02 5.03 -13.70
C ALA A 164 6.55 5.03 -13.92
N SER A 165 7.24 6.13 -13.64
CA SER A 165 8.70 6.23 -13.76
C SER A 165 9.45 5.32 -12.78
N GLN A 166 8.78 4.83 -11.73
CA GLN A 166 9.37 3.92 -10.74
C GLN A 166 9.37 2.45 -11.18
N ILE A 167 8.86 2.15 -12.35
CA ILE A 167 8.89 0.79 -12.90
C ILE A 167 10.35 0.39 -13.15
N LYS A 168 10.73 -0.76 -12.59
CA LYS A 168 12.06 -1.32 -12.76
C LYS A 168 12.38 -1.58 -14.24
N ALA A 169 13.65 -1.58 -14.58
CA ALA A 169 14.09 -1.94 -15.93
C ALA A 169 13.58 -3.34 -16.32
N GLY A 170 12.94 -3.43 -17.49
CA GLY A 170 12.29 -4.65 -17.97
C GLY A 170 10.87 -4.87 -17.45
N GLY A 171 10.35 -3.95 -16.64
CA GLY A 171 8.96 -3.95 -16.20
C GLY A 171 7.99 -3.45 -17.26
N ALA A 172 6.72 -3.33 -16.91
CA ALA A 172 5.67 -2.96 -17.87
C ALA A 172 4.69 -1.93 -17.28
N LEU A 173 4.28 -0.99 -18.11
CA LEU A 173 3.18 -0.07 -17.84
C LEU A 173 1.95 -0.49 -18.68
N ILE A 174 0.81 -0.65 -18.01
CA ILE A 174 -0.48 -0.94 -18.63
C ILE A 174 -1.41 0.24 -18.38
N LEU A 175 -1.77 0.94 -19.44
CA LEU A 175 -2.68 2.08 -19.38
C LEU A 175 -4.04 1.70 -19.95
N LYS A 176 -5.11 2.11 -19.27
CA LYS A 176 -6.43 2.07 -19.87
C LYS A 176 -6.49 3.03 -21.05
N GLN A 177 -7.11 2.59 -22.13
CA GLN A 177 -7.33 3.44 -23.29
C GLN A 177 -8.01 4.76 -22.91
N GLY A 178 -7.46 5.87 -23.40
CA GLY A 178 -7.95 7.22 -23.11
C GLY A 178 -7.29 7.91 -21.90
N VAL A 179 -6.42 7.23 -21.17
CA VAL A 179 -5.58 7.88 -20.15
C VAL A 179 -4.44 8.61 -20.84
N GLU A 180 -4.37 9.92 -20.64
CA GLU A 180 -3.35 10.79 -21.25
C GLU A 180 -2.32 11.20 -20.21
N LEU A 181 -1.16 10.57 -20.24
CA LEU A 181 0.03 10.86 -19.44
C LEU A 181 1.24 11.04 -20.36
N LYS A 182 2.22 11.79 -19.91
CA LYS A 182 3.48 12.01 -20.65
C LYS A 182 4.58 11.15 -20.05
N PHE A 183 5.29 10.43 -20.89
CA PHE A 183 6.44 9.65 -20.48
C PHE A 183 7.64 10.07 -21.31
N ASP A 184 8.76 10.32 -20.65
CA ASP A 184 10.05 10.45 -21.33
C ASP A 184 10.44 9.08 -21.86
N THR A 185 10.55 8.96 -23.19
CA THR A 185 10.90 7.72 -23.90
C THR A 185 12.40 7.47 -23.88
#